data_0ea933ca8df652744765d965b0d5eaf1
#
_entry.id   0ea933ca8df652744765d965b0d5eaf1
#
_cell.length_a   1.000
_cell.length_b   1.000
_cell.length_c   1.000
_cell.angle_alpha   90.00
_cell.angle_beta   90.00
_cell.angle_gamma   90.00
#
_symmetry.space_group_name_H-M   'P 1'
#
loop_
_entity.id
_entity.type
_entity.pdbx_description
1 polymer ?
#
loop_
_entity_poly.entity_id
_entity_poly.type
_entity_poly.pdbx_seq_one_letter_code
_entity_poly.pdbx_strand_id
1 'polypeptide(L)'
;MSGFFGVASKEDCVTELFYGVDYHSHLGTRRAGMAVYSEGKGFSRAIHNIENTPFRTKFDKDANEMNGNIGIGCISDFEPQPLLIQSHLGSFAIATVGKINNHDELVKKVYEEGTCHFQEMSGGMINATELVAALMCTKHSILAGIRYVQSLVKGSLSIMLLTSEGLYVARDRLGRTPVMIGKRDGAMCATFESFAYMNLDFEDHYELGPAEVYFFNAEEGRTIGEAGDEMKICSFLWVYYGYPTATYEGVNVEDMRCRCGEMLAKRDAGKVFPDSAAGVPDSGLAHAIGYSNYTKIPYTRPFIKYTPTWARSFMPTNQKQRNLVARMKLIPVHKMIKDRKLLLIDDSIVRGTQLRETTE
;
A
#
# COMPACT_ATOMS: atom_id res chain seq x y z
N MET A 1 1.86 3.79 -6.32
CA MET A 1 1.25 3.70 -4.97
C MET A 1 2.36 3.40 -3.98
N SER A 2 2.06 3.38 -2.71
CA SER A 2 3.06 3.12 -1.67
C SER A 2 2.37 2.41 -0.51
N GLY A 3 3.15 1.70 0.31
CA GLY A 3 2.67 1.06 1.53
C GLY A 3 3.76 1.05 2.58
N PHE A 4 3.40 1.04 3.84
CA PHE A 4 4.34 0.96 4.93
C PHE A 4 3.99 -0.15 5.92
N PHE A 5 5.02 -0.60 6.63
CA PHE A 5 4.93 -1.48 7.79
C PHE A 5 5.83 -0.94 8.90
N GLY A 6 5.35 -0.97 10.12
CA GLY A 6 6.13 -0.62 11.30
C GLY A 6 5.90 -1.62 12.42
N VAL A 7 6.91 -1.89 13.21
CA VAL A 7 6.87 -2.86 14.30
C VAL A 7 7.70 -2.40 15.49
N ALA A 8 7.18 -2.61 16.69
CA ALA A 8 7.89 -2.48 17.95
C ALA A 8 7.78 -3.79 18.72
N SER A 9 8.90 -4.32 19.19
CA SER A 9 9.00 -5.63 19.82
C SER A 9 9.95 -5.58 21.02
N LYS A 10 9.77 -6.47 21.98
CA LYS A 10 10.74 -6.69 23.08
C LYS A 10 12.02 -7.36 22.59
N GLU A 11 11.94 -8.06 21.46
CA GLU A 11 13.04 -8.76 20.82
C GLU A 11 13.45 -8.06 19.53
N ASP A 12 14.46 -8.57 18.82
CA ASP A 12 14.82 -8.09 17.49
C ASP A 12 13.65 -8.24 16.52
N CYS A 13 13.30 -7.16 15.82
CA CYS A 13 12.13 -7.10 14.94
C CYS A 13 12.47 -7.03 13.44
N VAL A 14 13.75 -7.19 13.08
CA VAL A 14 14.17 -6.98 11.68
C VAL A 14 13.51 -7.98 10.73
N THR A 15 13.33 -9.22 11.16
CA THR A 15 12.67 -10.26 10.35
C THR A 15 11.21 -9.91 10.06
N GLU A 16 10.46 -9.51 11.08
CA GLU A 16 9.07 -9.09 10.94
C GLU A 16 8.96 -7.84 10.07
N LEU A 17 9.87 -6.88 10.28
CA LEU A 17 9.93 -5.68 9.46
C LEU A 17 10.17 -6.03 7.99
N PHE A 18 11.16 -6.88 7.71
CA PHE A 18 11.51 -7.31 6.35
C PHE A 18 10.32 -7.94 5.63
N TYR A 19 9.66 -8.94 6.24
CA TYR A 19 8.52 -9.59 5.62
C TYR A 19 7.28 -8.70 5.60
N GLY A 20 7.06 -7.89 6.65
CA GLY A 20 5.95 -6.93 6.69
C GLY A 20 6.04 -5.89 5.56
N VAL A 21 7.23 -5.40 5.25
CA VAL A 21 7.47 -4.51 4.10
C VAL A 21 7.29 -5.26 2.78
N ASP A 22 7.81 -6.48 2.65
CA ASP A 22 7.67 -7.29 1.43
C ASP A 22 6.22 -7.56 1.05
N TYR A 23 5.33 -7.75 2.02
CA TYR A 23 3.89 -7.90 1.79
C TYR A 23 3.24 -6.69 1.12
N HIS A 24 3.91 -5.54 1.09
CA HIS A 24 3.46 -4.35 0.36
C HIS A 24 4.04 -4.24 -1.06
N SER A 25 4.77 -5.25 -1.55
CA SER A 25 5.41 -5.23 -2.88
C SER A 25 4.44 -5.09 -4.06
N HIS A 26 3.15 -5.38 -3.86
CA HIS A 26 2.12 -5.13 -4.87
C HIS A 26 1.69 -3.66 -4.97
N LEU A 27 2.01 -2.81 -3.97
CA LEU A 27 1.64 -1.40 -3.92
C LEU A 27 2.67 -0.47 -4.54
N GLY A 28 3.92 -0.88 -4.67
CA GLY A 28 4.98 -0.06 -5.25
C GLY A 28 6.08 -0.90 -5.90
N THR A 29 6.81 -0.32 -6.86
CA THR A 29 7.75 -1.06 -7.70
C THR A 29 9.09 -0.39 -7.92
N ARG A 30 9.34 0.79 -7.33
CA ARG A 30 10.54 1.56 -7.66
C ARG A 30 11.52 1.70 -6.51
N ARG A 31 11.04 2.04 -5.36
CA ARG A 31 11.86 2.31 -4.17
C ARG A 31 11.36 1.49 -3.00
N ALA A 32 12.27 1.09 -2.15
CA ALA A 32 11.95 0.55 -0.85
C ALA A 32 12.99 0.97 0.16
N GLY A 33 12.61 0.99 1.42
CA GLY A 33 13.53 1.29 2.50
C GLY A 33 13.06 0.72 3.83
N MET A 34 14.03 0.49 4.69
CA MET A 34 13.86 0.07 6.08
C MET A 34 14.71 0.96 6.98
N ALA A 35 14.21 1.28 8.15
CA ALA A 35 14.95 1.91 9.23
C ALA A 35 14.61 1.21 10.54
N VAL A 36 15.61 0.96 11.37
CA VAL A 36 15.46 0.36 12.70
C VAL A 36 16.17 1.20 13.74
N TYR A 37 15.68 1.13 14.95
CA TYR A 37 16.33 1.67 16.13
C TYR A 37 16.74 0.56 17.08
N SER A 38 17.94 0.64 17.61
CA SER A 38 18.47 -0.24 18.64
C SER A 38 19.08 0.59 19.76
N GLU A 39 18.75 0.26 21.00
CA GLU A 39 19.36 0.91 22.14
C GLU A 39 20.89 0.75 22.13
N GLY A 40 21.60 1.83 22.36
CA GLY A 40 23.07 1.87 22.32
C GLY A 40 23.70 1.97 20.93
N LYS A 41 23.02 1.59 19.85
CA LYS A 41 23.52 1.71 18.47
C LYS A 41 22.83 2.86 17.70
N GLY A 42 21.63 3.30 18.12
CA GLY A 42 20.85 4.33 17.47
C GLY A 42 20.12 3.83 16.21
N PHE A 43 19.97 4.70 15.23
CA PHE A 43 19.24 4.42 13.99
C PHE A 43 20.15 3.81 12.92
N SER A 44 19.65 2.76 12.26
CA SER A 44 20.21 2.19 11.04
C SER A 44 19.18 2.25 9.91
N ARG A 45 19.61 2.50 8.67
CA ARG A 45 18.73 2.67 7.51
C ARG A 45 19.34 2.08 6.25
N ALA A 46 18.49 1.41 5.45
CA ALA A 46 18.80 1.02 4.07
C ALA A 46 17.69 1.47 3.13
N ILE A 47 18.06 1.98 1.95
CA ILE A 47 17.14 2.36 0.86
C ILE A 47 17.70 1.84 -0.45
N HIS A 48 16.84 1.16 -1.24
CA HIS A 48 17.23 0.61 -2.53
C HIS A 48 16.22 0.91 -3.65
N ASN A 49 16.73 0.92 -4.87
CA ASN A 49 15.92 0.81 -6.07
C ASN A 49 15.54 -0.66 -6.28
N ILE A 50 14.23 -0.93 -6.40
CA ILE A 50 13.67 -2.27 -6.59
C ILE A 50 13.01 -2.45 -7.97
N GLU A 51 13.25 -1.53 -8.93
CA GLU A 51 12.62 -1.61 -10.27
C GLU A 51 12.96 -2.89 -11.02
N ASN A 52 14.20 -3.37 -10.90
CA ASN A 52 14.71 -4.50 -11.65
C ASN A 52 15.00 -5.74 -10.78
N THR A 53 14.76 -5.67 -9.48
CA THR A 53 15.07 -6.76 -8.55
C THR A 53 14.05 -6.73 -7.41
N PRO A 54 13.43 -7.87 -7.08
CA PRO A 54 12.45 -7.94 -5.98
C PRO A 54 13.03 -7.44 -4.65
N PHE A 55 12.15 -6.89 -3.81
CA PHE A 55 12.49 -6.38 -2.48
C PHE A 55 13.34 -7.38 -1.68
N ARG A 56 12.88 -8.62 -1.56
CA ARG A 56 13.58 -9.68 -0.80
C ARG A 56 15.05 -9.83 -1.19
N THR A 57 15.34 -9.86 -2.49
CA THR A 57 16.70 -10.02 -2.99
C THR A 57 17.58 -8.80 -2.71
N LYS A 58 16.98 -7.59 -2.77
CA LYS A 58 17.72 -6.36 -2.52
C LYS A 58 18.07 -6.12 -1.07
N PHE A 59 17.18 -6.49 -0.16
CA PHE A 59 17.29 -6.23 1.27
C PHE A 59 17.80 -7.43 2.08
N ASP A 60 18.08 -8.57 1.45
CA ASP A 60 18.54 -9.78 2.13
C ASP A 60 19.81 -9.52 2.98
N LYS A 61 20.79 -8.81 2.40
CA LYS A 61 22.01 -8.45 3.12
C LYS A 61 21.72 -7.47 4.26
N ASP A 62 20.93 -6.41 3.99
CA ASP A 62 20.61 -5.41 5.01
C ASP A 62 19.84 -6.04 6.18
N ALA A 63 18.89 -6.93 5.90
CA ALA A 63 18.13 -7.63 6.93
C ALA A 63 19.01 -8.52 7.82
N ASN A 64 20.09 -9.11 7.27
CA ASN A 64 21.05 -9.89 8.04
C ASN A 64 22.05 -9.06 8.85
N GLU A 65 22.29 -7.81 8.44
CA GLU A 65 23.25 -6.90 9.10
C GLU A 65 22.58 -5.94 10.09
N MET A 66 21.31 -5.64 9.89
CA MET A 66 20.51 -4.80 10.80
C MET A 66 20.18 -5.54 12.09
N ASN A 67 19.99 -4.78 13.14
CA ASN A 67 19.47 -5.25 14.42
C ASN A 67 18.72 -4.10 15.08
N GLY A 68 17.54 -4.37 15.61
CA GLY A 68 16.72 -3.37 16.31
C GLY A 68 15.42 -3.95 16.80
N ASN A 69 14.86 -3.32 17.80
CA ASN A 69 13.60 -3.72 18.42
C ASN A 69 12.43 -2.81 18.03
N ILE A 70 12.70 -1.73 17.32
CA ILE A 70 11.67 -0.85 16.74
C ILE A 70 12.08 -0.56 15.30
N GLY A 71 11.16 -0.69 14.35
CA GLY A 71 11.47 -0.47 12.94
C GLY A 71 10.29 0.01 12.12
N ILE A 72 10.60 0.75 11.05
CA ILE A 72 9.66 1.13 10.00
C ILE A 72 10.25 0.81 8.63
N GLY A 73 9.39 0.51 7.69
CA GLY A 73 9.79 0.37 6.30
C GLY A 73 8.65 0.68 5.35
N CYS A 74 8.98 0.90 4.10
CA CYS A 74 8.00 1.22 3.08
C CYS A 74 8.44 0.77 1.69
N ILE A 75 7.45 0.59 0.85
CA ILE A 75 7.60 0.46 -0.61
C ILE A 75 6.94 1.67 -1.26
N SER A 76 7.62 2.30 -2.22
CA SER A 76 7.18 3.52 -2.88
C SER A 76 7.45 3.50 -4.39
N ASP A 77 6.59 4.16 -5.15
CA ASP A 77 6.80 4.39 -6.58
C ASP A 77 7.55 5.70 -6.88
N PHE A 78 7.80 6.54 -5.87
CA PHE A 78 8.33 7.87 -6.11
C PHE A 78 9.59 8.15 -5.31
N GLU A 79 9.52 8.17 -4.01
CA GLU A 79 10.53 8.79 -3.16
C GLU A 79 11.36 7.77 -2.41
N PRO A 80 12.69 8.04 -2.26
CA PRO A 80 13.50 7.31 -1.31
C PRO A 80 13.04 7.65 0.11
N GLN A 81 12.72 6.63 0.89
CA GLN A 81 12.31 6.72 2.30
C GLN A 81 12.46 5.35 2.97
N PRO A 82 12.51 5.24 4.34
CA PRO A 82 12.34 6.29 5.33
C PRO A 82 13.50 7.30 5.36
N LEU A 83 13.21 8.55 5.77
CA LEU A 83 14.24 9.59 5.99
C LEU A 83 14.60 9.67 7.46
N LEU A 84 15.90 9.79 7.76
CA LEU A 84 16.39 10.07 9.12
C LEU A 84 16.47 11.59 9.31
N ILE A 85 15.83 12.09 10.34
CA ILE A 85 15.71 13.50 10.66
C ILE A 85 16.29 13.75 12.05
N GLN A 86 17.10 14.78 12.18
CA GLN A 86 17.54 15.33 13.46
C GLN A 86 16.95 16.73 13.61
N SER A 87 16.20 16.95 14.67
CA SER A 87 15.52 18.23 14.93
C SER A 87 15.41 18.53 16.42
N HIS A 88 14.80 19.65 16.78
CA HIS A 88 14.46 19.97 18.18
C HIS A 88 13.39 19.01 18.76
N LEU A 89 12.69 18.23 17.91
CA LEU A 89 11.79 17.16 18.35
C LEU A 89 12.52 15.85 18.67
N GLY A 90 13.85 15.85 18.57
CA GLY A 90 14.71 14.68 18.68
C GLY A 90 15.09 14.08 17.33
N SER A 91 15.72 12.91 17.38
CA SER A 91 16.04 12.08 16.21
C SER A 91 14.89 11.14 15.90
N PHE A 92 14.48 11.06 14.65
CA PHE A 92 13.44 10.12 14.22
C PHE A 92 13.63 9.69 12.76
N ALA A 93 13.07 8.52 12.41
CA ALA A 93 12.89 8.16 11.01
C ALA A 93 11.43 8.39 10.62
N ILE A 94 11.19 8.84 9.39
CA ILE A 94 9.84 9.13 8.88
C ILE A 94 9.60 8.42 7.54
N ALA A 95 8.43 7.80 7.42
CA ALA A 95 7.87 7.31 6.17
C ALA A 95 6.48 7.90 5.95
N THR A 96 6.18 8.22 4.70
CA THR A 96 4.89 8.79 4.31
C THR A 96 4.28 8.04 3.13
N VAL A 97 2.96 7.90 3.14
CA VAL A 97 2.21 7.30 2.04
C VAL A 97 1.03 8.18 1.68
N GLY A 98 0.94 8.53 0.41
CA GLY A 98 -0.14 9.35 -0.10
C GLY A 98 0.27 10.21 -1.28
N LYS A 99 -0.52 11.25 -1.54
CA LYS A 99 -0.26 12.26 -2.57
C LYS A 99 -0.62 13.63 -2.07
N ILE A 100 0.36 14.52 -2.06
CA ILE A 100 0.21 15.93 -1.70
C ILE A 100 -0.05 16.72 -2.99
N ASN A 101 -1.29 17.15 -3.21
CA ASN A 101 -1.68 17.86 -4.43
C ASN A 101 -1.23 19.33 -4.43
N ASN A 102 -1.02 19.93 -3.26
CA ASN A 102 -0.56 21.29 -3.09
C ASN A 102 0.93 21.36 -2.67
N HIS A 103 1.75 20.43 -3.16
CA HIS A 103 3.18 20.32 -2.84
C HIS A 103 3.93 21.65 -3.00
N ASP A 104 3.82 22.30 -4.16
CA ASP A 104 4.55 23.54 -4.45
C ASP A 104 4.08 24.72 -3.58
N GLU A 105 2.79 24.76 -3.20
CA GLU A 105 2.24 25.74 -2.25
C GLU A 105 2.91 25.56 -0.88
N LEU A 106 3.05 24.31 -0.43
CA LEU A 106 3.66 23.99 0.87
C LEU A 106 5.17 24.25 0.88
N VAL A 107 5.87 23.98 -0.22
CA VAL A 107 7.29 24.30 -0.38
C VAL A 107 7.52 25.82 -0.25
N LYS A 108 6.71 26.64 -0.93
CA LYS A 108 6.77 28.10 -0.82
C LYS A 108 6.55 28.55 0.61
N LYS A 109 5.55 28.00 1.29
CA LYS A 109 5.27 28.30 2.70
C LYS A 109 6.46 28.02 3.60
N VAL A 110 7.15 26.90 3.44
CA VAL A 110 8.37 26.57 4.21
C VAL A 110 9.50 27.58 3.94
N TYR A 111 9.69 28.00 2.69
CA TYR A 111 10.69 29.00 2.34
C TYR A 111 10.36 30.40 2.87
N GLU A 112 9.09 30.78 2.91
CA GLU A 112 8.63 32.05 3.48
C GLU A 112 8.86 32.11 5.02
N GLU A 113 8.76 30.98 5.69
CA GLU A 113 9.07 30.84 7.12
C GLU A 113 10.59 30.85 7.42
N GLY A 114 11.45 30.80 6.37
CA GLY A 114 12.82 31.32 6.37
C GLY A 114 13.92 30.40 6.91
N THR A 115 13.71 29.08 7.14
CA THR A 115 14.66 28.27 7.90
C THR A 115 14.97 26.88 7.37
N CYS A 116 14.50 26.48 6.21
CA CYS A 116 14.65 25.10 5.74
C CYS A 116 15.52 24.97 4.49
N HIS A 117 16.43 24.00 4.50
CA HIS A 117 17.10 23.46 3.32
C HIS A 117 16.55 22.09 3.05
N PHE A 118 16.15 21.81 1.80
CA PHE A 118 15.80 20.48 1.36
C PHE A 118 17.04 19.79 0.80
N GLN A 119 17.33 18.59 1.25
CA GLN A 119 18.51 17.81 0.89
C GLN A 119 18.18 16.68 -0.07
N GLU A 120 16.94 16.16 0.00
CA GLU A 120 16.50 15.04 -0.82
C GLU A 120 15.63 15.52 -1.98
N MET A 121 16.13 15.29 -3.20
CA MET A 121 15.39 15.59 -4.43
C MET A 121 15.11 14.31 -5.21
N SER A 122 13.88 14.14 -5.63
CA SER A 122 13.44 13.01 -6.45
C SER A 122 12.95 13.51 -7.80
N GLY A 123 13.66 13.16 -8.89
CA GLY A 123 13.26 13.57 -10.23
C GLY A 123 13.21 15.09 -10.46
N GLY A 124 14.07 15.86 -9.78
CA GLY A 124 14.09 17.33 -9.86
C GLY A 124 13.07 18.03 -8.96
N MET A 125 12.31 17.27 -8.15
CA MET A 125 11.35 17.80 -7.18
C MET A 125 11.85 17.55 -5.75
N ILE A 126 11.46 18.40 -4.81
CA ILE A 126 11.69 18.20 -3.38
C ILE A 126 10.94 16.94 -2.93
N ASN A 127 11.62 16.11 -2.15
CA ASN A 127 11.03 14.88 -1.57
C ASN A 127 9.84 15.23 -0.66
N ALA A 128 8.66 14.69 -0.95
CA ALA A 128 7.45 15.00 -0.20
C ALA A 128 7.51 14.56 1.27
N THR A 129 8.25 13.48 1.56
CA THR A 129 8.48 13.02 2.95
C THR A 129 9.35 14.01 3.72
N GLU A 130 10.36 14.60 3.08
CA GLU A 130 11.18 15.66 3.67
C GLU A 130 10.38 16.94 3.91
N LEU A 131 9.52 17.32 2.95
CA LEU A 131 8.59 18.44 3.12
C LEU A 131 7.67 18.25 4.32
N VAL A 132 7.13 17.04 4.50
CA VAL A 132 6.32 16.71 5.67
C VAL A 132 7.11 16.85 6.96
N ALA A 133 8.34 16.32 7.02
CA ALA A 133 9.21 16.47 8.17
C ALA A 133 9.54 17.94 8.49
N ALA A 134 9.84 18.74 7.47
CA ALA A 134 10.12 20.17 7.61
C ALA A 134 8.92 20.92 8.22
N LEU A 135 7.70 20.67 7.70
CA LEU A 135 6.46 21.26 8.24
C LEU A 135 6.19 20.81 9.68
N MET A 136 6.39 19.52 9.98
CA MET A 136 6.23 19.01 11.35
C MET A 136 7.18 19.69 12.32
N CYS A 137 8.43 19.87 11.93
CA CYS A 137 9.46 20.52 12.75
C CYS A 137 9.25 22.02 12.97
N THR A 138 8.24 22.65 12.40
CA THR A 138 7.82 24.01 12.80
C THR A 138 7.03 24.05 14.11
N LYS A 139 6.65 22.91 14.68
CA LYS A 139 5.82 22.79 15.89
C LYS A 139 6.62 22.23 17.07
N HIS A 140 6.09 22.40 18.27
CA HIS A 140 6.80 22.09 19.53
C HIS A 140 6.69 20.62 19.98
N SER A 141 5.89 19.80 19.30
CA SER A 141 5.76 18.37 19.58
C SER A 141 5.43 17.59 18.32
N ILE A 142 5.71 16.30 18.33
CA ILE A 142 5.40 15.38 17.20
C ILE A 142 3.91 15.43 16.90
N LEU A 143 3.04 15.31 17.88
CA LEU A 143 1.58 15.36 17.70
C LEU A 143 1.13 16.69 17.06
N ALA A 144 1.61 17.82 17.58
CA ALA A 144 1.28 19.13 17.01
C ALA A 144 1.79 19.27 15.56
N GLY A 145 2.97 18.72 15.25
CA GLY A 145 3.54 18.66 13.92
C GLY A 145 2.67 17.83 12.95
N ILE A 146 2.27 16.63 13.35
CA ILE A 146 1.38 15.77 12.56
C ILE A 146 0.05 16.47 12.28
N ARG A 147 -0.60 17.03 13.30
CA ARG A 147 -1.86 17.76 13.17
C ARG A 147 -1.75 18.97 12.24
N TYR A 148 -0.63 19.68 12.33
CA TYR A 148 -0.37 20.82 11.45
C TYR A 148 -0.27 20.37 9.99
N VAL A 149 0.48 19.33 9.70
CA VAL A 149 0.56 18.76 8.35
C VAL A 149 -0.79 18.27 7.85
N GLN A 150 -1.55 17.54 8.67
CA GLN A 150 -2.91 17.10 8.33
C GLN A 150 -3.84 18.27 7.98
N SER A 151 -3.68 19.44 8.62
CA SER A 151 -4.47 20.63 8.34
C SER A 151 -4.11 21.32 7.02
N LEU A 152 -2.87 21.20 6.56
CA LEU A 152 -2.35 21.89 5.37
C LEU A 152 -2.46 21.06 4.09
N VAL A 153 -2.31 19.74 4.18
CA VAL A 153 -2.24 18.87 3.00
C VAL A 153 -3.59 18.80 2.29
N LYS A 154 -3.58 19.16 1.01
CA LYS A 154 -4.67 18.89 0.08
C LYS A 154 -4.34 17.61 -0.68
N GLY A 155 -5.00 16.51 -0.34
CA GLY A 155 -4.71 15.21 -0.92
C GLY A 155 -4.94 14.08 0.07
N SER A 156 -4.07 13.10 0.08
CA SER A 156 -4.05 12.00 1.04
C SER A 156 -2.66 11.87 1.62
N LEU A 157 -2.53 11.68 2.93
CA LEU A 157 -1.24 11.52 3.58
C LEU A 157 -1.38 10.75 4.89
N SER A 158 -0.86 9.54 4.93
CA SER A 158 -0.60 8.78 6.15
C SER A 158 0.89 8.89 6.51
N ILE A 159 1.19 8.96 7.79
CA ILE A 159 2.54 9.22 8.32
C ILE A 159 2.91 8.13 9.32
N MET A 160 4.14 7.66 9.26
CA MET A 160 4.72 6.78 10.28
C MET A 160 6.08 7.33 10.71
N LEU A 161 6.28 7.43 12.02
CA LEU A 161 7.53 7.91 12.61
C LEU A 161 8.08 6.87 13.56
N LEU A 162 9.37 6.60 13.43
CA LEU A 162 10.15 5.78 14.35
C LEU A 162 10.97 6.69 15.24
N THR A 163 10.78 6.58 16.55
CA THR A 163 11.58 7.25 17.58
C THR A 163 12.26 6.22 18.47
N SER A 164 13.12 6.65 19.41
CA SER A 164 13.69 5.77 20.42
C SER A 164 12.67 5.21 21.43
N GLU A 165 11.50 5.83 21.53
CA GLU A 165 10.45 5.48 22.50
C GLU A 165 9.38 4.55 21.92
N GLY A 166 9.24 4.53 20.59
CA GLY A 166 8.20 3.79 19.90
C GLY A 166 7.83 4.41 18.55
N LEU A 167 6.66 4.05 18.07
CA LEU A 167 6.14 4.44 16.77
C LEU A 167 4.93 5.35 16.90
N TYR A 168 4.96 6.44 16.12
CA TYR A 168 3.79 7.30 15.89
C TYR A 168 3.23 6.98 14.53
N VAL A 169 1.94 6.73 14.43
CA VAL A 169 1.24 6.43 13.19
C VAL A 169 0.04 7.35 13.06
N ALA A 170 -0.09 8.00 11.92
CA ALA A 170 -1.21 8.90 11.64
C ALA A 170 -1.90 8.49 10.35
N ARG A 171 -3.21 8.26 10.43
CA ARG A 171 -4.05 8.02 9.25
C ARG A 171 -4.33 9.33 8.52
N ASP A 172 -4.51 9.25 7.21
CA ASP A 172 -4.96 10.36 6.37
C ASP A 172 -6.16 11.11 6.97
N ARG A 173 -6.17 12.43 6.81
CA ARG A 173 -7.21 13.31 7.39
C ARG A 173 -8.64 12.87 7.09
N LEU A 174 -8.88 12.32 5.92
CA LEU A 174 -10.18 11.85 5.49
C LEU A 174 -10.29 10.31 5.47
N GLY A 175 -9.32 9.60 6.05
CA GLY A 175 -9.34 8.14 6.14
C GLY A 175 -9.34 7.43 4.78
N ARG A 176 -8.78 8.04 3.71
CA ARG A 176 -8.79 7.47 2.36
C ARG A 176 -8.07 6.15 2.23
N THR A 177 -7.04 5.97 3.02
CA THR A 177 -6.29 4.71 3.13
C THR A 177 -6.35 4.20 4.56
N PRO A 178 -6.54 2.89 4.77
CA PRO A 178 -6.60 2.32 6.10
C PRO A 178 -5.23 2.35 6.78
N VAL A 179 -5.22 2.34 8.08
CA VAL A 179 -4.05 2.06 8.93
C VAL A 179 -4.51 1.16 10.06
N MET A 180 -3.96 -0.03 10.13
CA MET A 180 -4.36 -1.07 11.07
C MET A 180 -3.22 -1.38 12.03
N ILE A 181 -3.58 -1.64 13.27
CA ILE A 181 -2.68 -2.04 14.34
C ILE A 181 -2.88 -3.53 14.61
N GLY A 182 -1.81 -4.29 14.52
CA GLY A 182 -1.75 -5.67 14.98
C GLY A 182 -1.03 -5.77 16.32
N LYS A 183 -1.41 -6.75 17.12
CA LYS A 183 -0.81 -6.99 18.44
C LYS A 183 -0.56 -8.48 18.67
N ARG A 184 0.57 -8.78 19.29
CA ARG A 184 0.86 -10.09 19.90
C ARG A 184 1.56 -9.88 21.25
N ASP A 185 1.80 -10.93 22.00
CA ASP A 185 2.56 -10.80 23.24
C ASP A 185 3.97 -10.24 22.95
N GLY A 186 4.31 -9.17 23.65
CA GLY A 186 5.60 -8.48 23.54
C GLY A 186 5.87 -7.75 22.23
N ALA A 187 4.87 -7.56 21.35
CA ALA A 187 5.05 -6.79 20.12
C ALA A 187 3.75 -6.18 19.59
N MET A 188 3.89 -5.03 18.91
CA MET A 188 2.82 -4.37 18.16
C MET A 188 3.32 -3.95 16.77
N CYS A 189 2.43 -3.91 15.80
CA CYS A 189 2.75 -3.44 14.45
C CYS A 189 1.67 -2.54 13.88
N ALA A 190 2.04 -1.77 12.85
CA ALA A 190 1.12 -0.94 12.08
C ALA A 190 1.34 -1.13 10.59
N THR A 191 0.26 -1.21 9.80
CA THR A 191 0.32 -1.52 8.38
C THR A 191 -0.89 -1.01 7.61
N PHE A 192 -0.81 -1.01 6.27
CA PHE A 192 -1.97 -0.84 5.38
C PHE A 192 -2.69 -2.14 5.05
N GLU A 193 -2.02 -3.27 5.16
CA GLU A 193 -2.53 -4.57 4.70
C GLU A 193 -2.70 -5.54 5.88
N SER A 194 -3.94 -5.90 6.22
CA SER A 194 -4.22 -6.78 7.36
C SER A 194 -3.53 -8.14 7.26
N PHE A 195 -3.44 -8.71 6.06
CA PHE A 195 -2.76 -10.00 5.86
C PHE A 195 -1.25 -9.92 6.17
N ALA A 196 -0.64 -8.73 6.11
CA ALA A 196 0.79 -8.57 6.39
C ALA A 196 1.11 -8.90 7.84
N TYR A 197 0.28 -8.44 8.79
CA TYR A 197 0.51 -8.75 10.20
C TYR A 197 -0.03 -10.13 10.60
N MET A 198 -1.13 -10.58 10.00
CA MET A 198 -1.69 -11.91 10.30
C MET A 198 -0.69 -13.04 9.98
N ASN A 199 0.03 -12.93 8.87
CA ASN A 199 1.07 -13.90 8.49
C ASN A 199 2.36 -13.80 9.32
N LEU A 200 2.46 -12.81 10.20
CA LEU A 200 3.55 -12.60 11.16
C LEU A 200 3.08 -12.86 12.61
N ASP A 201 1.99 -13.62 12.76
CA ASP A 201 1.41 -14.03 14.04
C ASP A 201 0.92 -12.88 14.93
N PHE A 202 0.55 -11.74 14.32
CA PHE A 202 -0.16 -10.69 15.03
C PHE A 202 -1.67 -10.87 14.87
N GLU A 203 -2.40 -10.59 15.92
CA GLU A 203 -3.85 -10.51 15.93
C GLU A 203 -4.33 -9.10 15.58
N ASP A 204 -5.54 -9.01 15.00
CA ASP A 204 -6.21 -7.73 14.75
C ASP A 204 -6.51 -7.02 16.06
N HIS A 205 -6.05 -5.80 16.20
CA HIS A 205 -6.19 -5.05 17.44
C HIS A 205 -7.02 -3.78 17.28
N TYR A 206 -6.70 -2.95 16.29
CA TYR A 206 -7.34 -1.66 16.11
C TYR A 206 -7.17 -1.12 14.68
N GLU A 207 -8.19 -0.51 14.12
CA GLU A 207 -8.12 0.26 12.86
C GLU A 207 -8.32 1.74 13.15
N LEU A 208 -7.35 2.59 12.75
CA LEU A 208 -7.39 4.02 13.03
C LEU A 208 -8.53 4.70 12.28
N GLY A 209 -9.24 5.60 12.95
CA GLY A 209 -10.20 6.51 12.34
C GLY A 209 -9.54 7.60 11.47
N PRO A 210 -10.34 8.41 10.73
CA PRO A 210 -9.83 9.52 9.92
C PRO A 210 -9.04 10.51 10.77
N ALA A 211 -7.89 10.96 10.30
CA ALA A 211 -7.00 11.89 11.00
C ALA A 211 -6.42 11.37 12.31
N GLU A 212 -6.80 10.21 12.78
CA GLU A 212 -6.34 9.69 14.07
C GLU A 212 -4.82 9.55 14.12
N VAL A 213 -4.24 9.82 15.30
CA VAL A 213 -2.83 9.62 15.58
C VAL A 213 -2.70 8.65 16.74
N TYR A 214 -1.98 7.57 16.51
CA TYR A 214 -1.77 6.50 17.46
C TYR A 214 -0.28 6.37 17.79
N PHE A 215 0.05 6.18 19.05
CA PHE A 215 1.41 5.85 19.49
C PHE A 215 1.42 4.45 20.07
N PHE A 216 2.48 3.70 19.77
CA PHE A 216 2.69 2.39 20.39
C PHE A 216 4.18 2.04 20.53
N ASN A 217 4.46 1.17 21.47
CA ASN A 217 5.73 0.50 21.66
C ASN A 217 5.49 -1.02 21.81
N ALA A 218 6.46 -1.79 22.29
CA ALA A 218 6.33 -3.24 22.47
C ALA A 218 5.31 -3.66 23.53
N GLU A 219 4.91 -2.77 24.44
CA GLU A 219 4.08 -3.09 25.60
C GLU A 219 2.67 -2.52 25.50
N GLU A 220 2.57 -1.27 25.07
CA GLU A 220 1.30 -0.53 25.04
C GLU A 220 1.11 0.26 23.74
N GLY A 221 -0.15 0.51 23.44
CA GLY A 221 -0.54 1.42 22.37
C GLY A 221 -1.74 2.27 22.82
N ARG A 222 -1.78 3.53 22.36
CA ARG A 222 -2.86 4.46 22.71
C ARG A 222 -3.10 5.51 21.63
N THR A 223 -4.33 5.92 21.48
CA THR A 223 -4.68 7.13 20.72
C THR A 223 -4.13 8.35 21.45
N ILE A 224 -3.37 9.17 20.73
CA ILE A 224 -2.82 10.44 21.23
C ILE A 224 -3.39 11.65 20.51
N GLY A 225 -4.06 11.42 19.41
CA GLY A 225 -4.81 12.41 18.65
C GLY A 225 -6.10 11.78 18.15
N GLU A 226 -7.24 12.31 18.58
CA GLU A 226 -8.57 11.78 18.30
C GLU A 226 -8.90 11.76 16.80
N ALA A 227 -9.72 10.80 16.40
CA ALA A 227 -10.24 10.71 15.03
C ALA A 227 -11.14 11.91 14.70
N GLY A 228 -11.19 12.24 13.41
CA GLY A 228 -12.15 13.20 12.87
C GLY A 228 -13.47 12.54 12.47
N ASP A 229 -14.50 13.34 12.30
CA ASP A 229 -15.87 12.86 12.01
C ASP A 229 -16.10 12.56 10.53
N GLU A 230 -15.24 13.04 9.63
CA GLU A 230 -15.43 12.91 8.17
C GLU A 230 -14.53 11.83 7.59
N MET A 231 -15.15 10.76 7.03
CA MET A 231 -14.46 9.72 6.30
C MET A 231 -14.78 9.76 4.81
N LYS A 232 -13.74 9.66 3.97
CA LYS A 232 -13.84 9.51 2.51
C LYS A 232 -12.88 8.42 2.03
N ILE A 233 -13.13 7.21 2.49
CA ILE A 233 -12.30 6.07 2.11
C ILE A 233 -12.32 5.84 0.59
N CYS A 234 -11.21 5.37 0.04
CA CYS A 234 -11.07 5.13 -1.39
C CYS A 234 -11.66 3.77 -1.78
N SER A 235 -12.75 3.77 -2.57
CA SER A 235 -13.36 2.51 -3.04
C SER A 235 -12.45 1.64 -3.91
N PHE A 236 -11.38 2.22 -4.49
CA PHE A 236 -10.36 1.46 -5.23
C PHE A 236 -9.58 0.46 -4.37
N LEU A 237 -9.59 0.60 -3.06
CA LEU A 237 -9.08 -0.42 -2.13
C LEU A 237 -9.70 -1.78 -2.44
N TRP A 238 -11.01 -1.86 -2.52
CA TRP A 238 -11.72 -3.11 -2.80
C TRP A 238 -11.77 -3.44 -4.29
N VAL A 239 -12.09 -2.47 -5.13
CA VAL A 239 -12.34 -2.73 -6.55
C VAL A 239 -11.08 -3.14 -7.29
N TYR A 240 -9.92 -2.53 -6.97
CA TYR A 240 -8.76 -2.64 -7.85
C TYR A 240 -7.47 -3.08 -7.18
N TYR A 241 -6.95 -2.31 -6.20
CA TYR A 241 -5.57 -2.53 -5.76
C TYR A 241 -5.40 -3.21 -4.40
N GLY A 242 -6.43 -3.32 -3.57
CA GLY A 242 -6.35 -4.09 -2.34
C GLY A 242 -6.06 -5.56 -2.62
N TYR A 243 -5.24 -6.16 -1.77
CA TYR A 243 -4.96 -7.59 -1.91
C TYR A 243 -6.20 -8.41 -1.55
N PRO A 244 -6.50 -9.54 -2.22
CA PRO A 244 -7.75 -10.29 -2.00
C PRO A 244 -8.01 -10.69 -0.55
N THR A 245 -6.95 -11.01 0.20
CA THR A 245 -7.08 -11.40 1.61
C THR A 245 -7.17 -10.23 2.58
N ALA A 246 -6.96 -8.99 2.12
CA ALA A 246 -7.05 -7.80 2.97
C ALA A 246 -8.51 -7.50 3.36
N THR A 247 -8.65 -6.95 4.57
CA THR A 247 -9.93 -6.45 5.09
C THR A 247 -9.73 -4.98 5.48
N TYR A 248 -10.62 -4.10 5.04
CA TYR A 248 -10.62 -2.68 5.36
C TYR A 248 -12.01 -2.28 5.84
N GLU A 249 -12.10 -1.54 6.93
CA GLU A 249 -13.37 -1.13 7.55
C GLU A 249 -14.35 -2.33 7.72
N GLY A 250 -13.82 -3.46 8.13
CA GLY A 250 -14.61 -4.69 8.33
C GLY A 250 -15.07 -5.38 7.04
N VAL A 251 -14.69 -4.92 5.84
CA VAL A 251 -15.09 -5.50 4.56
C VAL A 251 -13.89 -6.15 3.87
N ASN A 252 -13.95 -7.46 3.68
CA ASN A 252 -12.92 -8.21 2.96
C ASN A 252 -12.97 -7.92 1.46
N VAL A 253 -11.80 -7.82 0.83
CA VAL A 253 -11.65 -7.47 -0.60
C VAL A 253 -12.24 -8.55 -1.51
N GLU A 254 -11.93 -9.84 -1.26
CA GLU A 254 -12.40 -10.95 -2.09
C GLU A 254 -13.93 -11.10 -2.01
N ASP A 255 -14.50 -11.02 -0.79
CA ASP A 255 -15.95 -11.08 -0.58
C ASP A 255 -16.67 -9.91 -1.29
N MET A 256 -16.15 -8.70 -1.18
CA MET A 256 -16.72 -7.54 -1.88
C MET A 256 -16.71 -7.73 -3.40
N ARG A 257 -15.61 -8.23 -3.97
CA ARG A 257 -15.51 -8.51 -5.42
C ARG A 257 -16.49 -9.59 -5.86
N CYS A 258 -16.66 -10.64 -5.05
CA CYS A 258 -17.70 -11.66 -5.30
C CYS A 258 -19.11 -11.05 -5.28
N ARG A 259 -19.42 -10.18 -4.32
CA ARG A 259 -20.71 -9.47 -4.27
C ARG A 259 -20.92 -8.55 -5.47
N CYS A 260 -19.89 -7.88 -5.95
CA CYS A 260 -19.97 -7.11 -7.19
C CYS A 260 -20.34 -8.00 -8.39
N GLY A 261 -19.73 -9.18 -8.51
CA GLY A 261 -20.06 -10.17 -9.53
C GLY A 261 -21.52 -10.64 -9.45
N GLU A 262 -22.01 -10.90 -8.26
CA GLU A 262 -23.42 -11.22 -8.03
C GLU A 262 -24.37 -10.09 -8.47
N MET A 263 -24.02 -8.85 -8.16
CA MET A 263 -24.81 -7.69 -8.59
C MET A 263 -24.81 -7.49 -10.10
N LEU A 264 -23.69 -7.74 -10.79
CA LEU A 264 -23.63 -7.78 -12.24
C LEU A 264 -24.56 -8.85 -12.81
N ALA A 265 -24.56 -10.06 -12.23
CA ALA A 265 -25.42 -11.16 -12.65
C ALA A 265 -26.93 -10.82 -12.50
N LYS A 266 -27.31 -10.19 -11.40
CA LYS A 266 -28.69 -9.69 -11.19
C LYS A 266 -29.11 -8.69 -12.26
N ARG A 267 -28.24 -7.76 -12.63
CA ARG A 267 -28.49 -6.75 -13.67
C ARG A 267 -28.65 -7.38 -15.07
N ASP A 268 -27.89 -8.44 -15.35
CA ASP A 268 -27.83 -9.11 -16.63
C ASP A 268 -28.90 -10.20 -16.79
N ALA A 269 -29.67 -10.49 -15.75
CA ALA A 269 -30.68 -11.55 -15.75
C ALA A 269 -31.64 -11.44 -16.94
N GLY A 270 -31.74 -12.52 -17.71
CA GLY A 270 -32.58 -12.59 -18.92
C GLY A 270 -32.06 -11.82 -20.14
N LYS A 271 -30.84 -11.26 -20.10
CA LYS A 271 -30.25 -10.49 -21.20
C LYS A 271 -29.00 -11.15 -21.80
N VAL A 272 -28.27 -11.92 -21.00
CA VAL A 272 -26.98 -12.51 -21.37
C VAL A 272 -27.02 -14.01 -21.12
N PHE A 273 -26.67 -14.82 -22.15
CA PHE A 273 -26.75 -16.26 -22.12
C PHE A 273 -25.41 -16.90 -22.57
N PRO A 274 -24.35 -16.84 -21.75
CA PRO A 274 -23.06 -17.46 -22.06
C PRO A 274 -23.05 -18.94 -21.70
N ASP A 275 -22.15 -19.71 -22.31
CA ASP A 275 -21.88 -21.09 -21.94
C ASP A 275 -21.10 -21.18 -20.62
N SER A 276 -20.26 -20.18 -20.34
CA SER A 276 -19.51 -20.07 -19.11
C SER A 276 -19.10 -18.63 -18.79
N ALA A 277 -18.87 -18.37 -17.51
CA ALA A 277 -18.26 -17.12 -17.02
C ALA A 277 -16.77 -17.33 -16.73
N ALA A 278 -15.96 -16.32 -17.00
CA ALA A 278 -14.52 -16.34 -16.81
C ALA A 278 -14.01 -14.97 -16.36
N GLY A 279 -13.12 -14.96 -15.37
CA GLY A 279 -12.42 -13.75 -14.94
C GLY A 279 -11.12 -13.55 -15.72
N VAL A 280 -10.81 -12.29 -16.04
CA VAL A 280 -9.47 -11.93 -16.48
C VAL A 280 -8.50 -12.16 -15.31
N PRO A 281 -7.47 -13.01 -15.47
CA PRO A 281 -6.52 -13.28 -14.38
C PRO A 281 -5.61 -12.08 -14.05
N ASP A 282 -5.43 -11.69 -12.75
CA ASP A 282 -6.14 -12.27 -11.58
C ASP A 282 -7.28 -11.34 -11.13
N SER A 283 -7.39 -10.16 -11.71
CA SER A 283 -8.25 -9.04 -11.30
C SER A 283 -9.74 -9.34 -11.37
N GLY A 284 -10.18 -10.07 -12.41
CA GLY A 284 -11.58 -10.42 -12.63
C GLY A 284 -12.05 -11.71 -11.96
N LEU A 285 -11.16 -12.46 -11.29
CA LEU A 285 -11.49 -13.81 -10.82
C LEU A 285 -12.65 -13.82 -9.81
N ALA A 286 -12.54 -13.05 -8.74
CA ALA A 286 -13.58 -13.00 -7.70
C ALA A 286 -14.94 -12.52 -8.24
N HIS A 287 -14.92 -11.51 -9.12
CA HIS A 287 -16.11 -11.01 -9.80
C HIS A 287 -16.80 -12.12 -10.63
N ALA A 288 -16.01 -12.88 -11.39
CA ALA A 288 -16.53 -13.99 -12.21
C ALA A 288 -17.05 -15.16 -11.37
N ILE A 289 -16.40 -15.45 -10.24
CA ILE A 289 -16.86 -16.46 -9.27
C ILE A 289 -18.22 -16.04 -8.69
N GLY A 290 -18.35 -14.78 -8.24
CA GLY A 290 -19.62 -14.25 -7.72
C GLY A 290 -20.74 -14.30 -8.75
N TYR A 291 -20.45 -13.93 -10.01
CA TYR A 291 -21.40 -14.03 -11.12
C TYR A 291 -21.84 -15.46 -11.37
N SER A 292 -20.90 -16.39 -11.46
CA SER A 292 -21.15 -17.83 -11.66
C SER A 292 -21.96 -18.42 -10.52
N ASN A 293 -21.61 -18.12 -9.29
CA ASN A 293 -22.33 -18.61 -8.10
C ASN A 293 -23.79 -18.18 -8.07
N TYR A 294 -24.09 -16.96 -8.53
CA TYR A 294 -25.48 -16.48 -8.59
C TYR A 294 -26.25 -17.09 -9.75
N THR A 295 -25.70 -17.06 -10.98
CA THR A 295 -26.38 -17.51 -12.20
C THR A 295 -26.41 -19.02 -12.39
N LYS A 296 -25.56 -19.76 -11.67
CA LYS A 296 -25.27 -21.19 -11.86
C LYS A 296 -24.64 -21.53 -13.23
N ILE A 297 -24.23 -20.53 -13.99
CA ILE A 297 -23.43 -20.71 -15.20
C ILE A 297 -22.04 -21.20 -14.79
N PRO A 298 -21.46 -22.22 -15.46
CA PRO A 298 -20.14 -22.74 -15.11
C PRO A 298 -19.05 -21.66 -15.11
N TYR A 299 -18.22 -21.61 -14.07
CA TYR A 299 -16.99 -20.85 -14.08
C TYR A 299 -15.89 -21.63 -14.79
N THR A 300 -15.17 -20.99 -15.70
CA THR A 300 -14.03 -21.58 -16.43
C THR A 300 -12.82 -20.66 -16.42
N ARG A 301 -11.64 -21.23 -16.70
CA ARG A 301 -10.38 -20.46 -16.80
C ARG A 301 -9.81 -20.57 -18.21
N PRO A 302 -10.37 -19.87 -19.20
CA PRO A 302 -9.92 -19.90 -20.59
C PRO A 302 -8.57 -19.18 -20.79
N PHE A 303 -8.14 -18.38 -19.83
CA PHE A 303 -6.86 -17.70 -19.82
C PHE A 303 -6.10 -17.99 -18.54
N ILE A 304 -4.80 -18.27 -18.68
CA ILE A 304 -3.88 -18.50 -17.57
C ILE A 304 -2.82 -17.42 -17.61
N LYS A 305 -2.61 -16.76 -16.47
CA LYS A 305 -1.56 -15.74 -16.34
C LYS A 305 -0.18 -16.40 -16.34
N TYR A 306 0.70 -15.88 -17.19
CA TYR A 306 2.10 -16.25 -17.19
C TYR A 306 2.81 -15.45 -16.09
N THR A 307 3.12 -16.10 -15.00
CA THR A 307 3.62 -15.47 -13.76
C THR A 307 5.09 -15.07 -13.72
N PRO A 308 6.02 -15.69 -14.49
CA PRO A 308 7.44 -15.59 -14.12
C PRO A 308 8.05 -14.20 -14.15
N THR A 309 7.58 -13.22 -14.92
CA THR A 309 8.43 -12.03 -15.10
C THR A 309 7.83 -10.72 -15.59
N TRP A 310 6.53 -10.50 -15.56
CA TRP A 310 6.01 -9.30 -16.20
C TRP A 310 5.47 -8.26 -15.21
N ALA A 311 6.04 -7.05 -15.30
CA ALA A 311 5.46 -5.85 -14.71
C ALA A 311 4.00 -5.64 -15.16
N ARG A 312 3.25 -4.80 -14.45
CA ARG A 312 1.87 -4.46 -14.83
C ARG A 312 1.86 -3.91 -16.26
N SER A 313 0.96 -4.40 -17.10
CA SER A 313 0.90 -4.11 -18.56
C SER A 313 0.74 -2.63 -18.93
N PHE A 314 0.34 -1.78 -17.98
CA PHE A 314 0.22 -0.34 -18.19
C PHE A 314 1.51 0.45 -17.93
N MET A 315 2.54 -0.16 -17.39
CA MET A 315 3.81 0.52 -17.05
C MET A 315 4.68 0.90 -18.26
N PRO A 316 4.77 0.09 -19.36
CA PRO A 316 5.53 0.51 -20.52
C PRO A 316 4.98 1.80 -21.13
N THR A 317 5.85 2.72 -21.50
CA THR A 317 5.49 4.02 -22.10
C THR A 317 5.02 3.90 -23.55
N ASN A 318 5.50 2.88 -24.28
CA ASN A 318 5.19 2.66 -25.68
C ASN A 318 3.98 1.72 -25.85
N GLN A 319 3.02 2.08 -26.74
CA GLN A 319 1.81 1.29 -27.00
C GLN A 319 2.14 -0.12 -27.57
N LYS A 320 3.13 -0.23 -28.46
CA LYS A 320 3.52 -1.55 -29.02
C LYS A 320 4.04 -2.50 -27.94
N GLN A 321 4.82 -1.98 -27.00
CA GLN A 321 5.30 -2.77 -25.86
C GLN A 321 4.16 -3.16 -24.92
N ARG A 322 3.20 -2.25 -24.66
CA ARG A 322 2.02 -2.58 -23.86
C ARG A 322 1.19 -3.69 -24.47
N ASN A 323 0.96 -3.65 -25.78
CA ASN A 323 0.23 -4.70 -26.50
C ASN A 323 0.97 -6.04 -26.43
N LEU A 324 2.28 -6.03 -26.67
CA LEU A 324 3.10 -7.24 -26.57
C LEU A 324 3.06 -7.84 -25.16
N VAL A 325 3.24 -7.02 -24.13
CA VAL A 325 3.17 -7.47 -22.73
C VAL A 325 1.77 -8.01 -22.40
N ALA A 326 0.71 -7.36 -22.86
CA ALA A 326 -0.66 -7.82 -22.64
C ALA A 326 -0.90 -9.21 -23.25
N ARG A 327 -0.45 -9.44 -24.49
CA ARG A 327 -0.56 -10.73 -25.19
C ARG A 327 0.27 -11.83 -24.52
N MET A 328 1.50 -11.52 -24.11
CA MET A 328 2.39 -12.50 -23.47
C MET A 328 1.97 -12.86 -22.05
N LYS A 329 1.22 -11.98 -21.40
CA LYS A 329 0.81 -12.15 -20.00
C LYS A 329 -0.29 -13.18 -19.81
N LEU A 330 -1.19 -13.32 -20.78
CA LEU A 330 -2.32 -14.24 -20.73
C LEU A 330 -2.18 -15.30 -21.82
N ILE A 331 -2.09 -16.55 -21.40
CA ILE A 331 -1.98 -17.69 -22.30
C ILE A 331 -3.37 -18.32 -22.47
N PRO A 332 -3.93 -18.38 -23.69
CA PRO A 332 -5.24 -18.95 -23.94
C PRO A 332 -5.23 -20.48 -23.87
N VAL A 333 -6.29 -21.04 -23.31
CA VAL A 333 -6.59 -22.48 -23.34
C VAL A 333 -7.58 -22.73 -24.47
N HIS A 334 -7.10 -22.97 -25.69
CA HIS A 334 -7.91 -23.04 -26.91
C HIS A 334 -9.12 -23.99 -26.82
N LYS A 335 -8.97 -25.12 -26.14
CA LYS A 335 -10.08 -26.09 -25.93
C LYS A 335 -11.24 -25.51 -25.11
N MET A 336 -10.99 -24.51 -24.28
CA MET A 336 -12.02 -23.84 -23.46
C MET A 336 -12.65 -22.65 -24.16
N ILE A 337 -12.07 -22.18 -25.24
CA ILE A 337 -12.48 -20.97 -25.98
C ILE A 337 -13.23 -21.34 -27.26
N LYS A 338 -12.69 -22.32 -28.02
CA LYS A 338 -13.20 -22.65 -29.34
C LYS A 338 -14.66 -23.07 -29.27
N ASP A 339 -15.49 -22.46 -30.11
CA ASP A 339 -16.92 -22.72 -30.27
C ASP A 339 -17.73 -22.51 -28.96
N ARG A 340 -17.28 -21.60 -28.08
CA ARG A 340 -17.92 -21.25 -26.80
C ARG A 340 -18.32 -19.79 -26.72
N LYS A 341 -19.46 -19.51 -26.13
CA LYS A 341 -19.87 -18.15 -25.73
C LYS A 341 -19.35 -17.89 -24.33
N LEU A 342 -18.25 -17.15 -24.23
CA LEU A 342 -17.63 -16.81 -22.96
C LEU A 342 -18.08 -15.42 -22.49
N LEU A 343 -18.46 -15.29 -21.22
CA LEU A 343 -18.58 -14.02 -20.56
C LEU A 343 -17.27 -13.72 -19.84
N LEU A 344 -16.51 -12.74 -20.36
CA LEU A 344 -15.30 -12.27 -19.71
C LEU A 344 -15.63 -11.14 -18.76
N ILE A 345 -15.15 -11.26 -17.52
CA ILE A 345 -15.36 -10.29 -16.45
C ILE A 345 -14.00 -9.78 -15.96
N ASP A 346 -13.88 -8.47 -15.84
CA ASP A 346 -12.70 -7.79 -15.30
C ASP A 346 -13.12 -6.78 -14.24
N ASP A 347 -12.19 -6.31 -13.43
CA ASP A 347 -12.43 -5.31 -12.38
C ASP A 347 -12.63 -3.90 -12.97
N SER A 348 -11.95 -3.58 -14.07
CA SER A 348 -11.94 -2.24 -14.63
C SER A 348 -11.53 -2.17 -16.09
N ILE A 349 -11.99 -1.14 -16.80
CA ILE A 349 -11.56 -0.79 -18.14
C ILE A 349 -10.84 0.57 -18.09
N VAL A 350 -9.50 0.54 -18.08
CA VAL A 350 -8.70 1.77 -18.02
C VAL A 350 -8.44 2.31 -19.44
N ARG A 351 -7.80 1.51 -20.30
CA ARG A 351 -7.46 1.86 -21.70
C ARG A 351 -8.00 0.84 -22.71
N GLY A 352 -8.68 -0.17 -22.25
CA GLY A 352 -9.22 -1.25 -23.08
C GLY A 352 -8.16 -2.18 -23.70
N THR A 353 -6.86 -1.93 -23.52
CA THR A 353 -5.78 -2.71 -24.14
C THR A 353 -5.86 -4.19 -23.74
N GLN A 354 -6.03 -4.47 -22.45
CA GLN A 354 -6.11 -5.86 -21.96
C GLN A 354 -7.31 -6.60 -22.54
N LEU A 355 -8.49 -5.99 -22.50
CA LEU A 355 -9.72 -6.60 -23.04
C LEU A 355 -9.61 -6.83 -24.54
N ARG A 356 -9.12 -5.85 -25.31
CA ARG A 356 -8.94 -6.00 -26.76
C ARG A 356 -8.01 -7.17 -27.09
N GLU A 357 -6.82 -7.20 -26.53
CA GLU A 357 -5.83 -8.25 -26.79
C GLU A 357 -6.28 -9.64 -26.28
N THR A 358 -7.28 -9.67 -25.36
CA THR A 358 -7.83 -10.93 -24.83
C THR A 358 -8.98 -11.44 -25.71
N THR A 359 -9.71 -10.56 -26.41
CA THR A 359 -10.89 -10.91 -27.22
C THR A 359 -10.57 -11.11 -28.70
N GLU A 360 -9.48 -10.60 -29.22
CA GLU A 360 -8.91 -10.87 -30.55
C GLU A 360 -8.11 -12.18 -30.57
#